data_a5215b824abf3252d376c2e3bf046edf
#
_entry.id   a5215b824abf3252d376c2e3bf046edf
#
_cell.length_a   1.000
_cell.length_b   1.000
_cell.length_c   1.000
_cell.angle_alpha   90.00
_cell.angle_beta   90.00
_cell.angle_gamma   90.00
#
_symmetry.space_group_name_H-M   'P 1'
#
loop_
_entity.id
_entity.type
_entity.pdbx_description
1 polymer ?
#
loop_
_entity_poly.entity_id
_entity_poly.type
_entity_poly.pdbx_seq_one_letter_code
_entity_poly.pdbx_strand_id
1 'polypeptide(L)'
;KFAKKVASKLEELTAHKLRNSTSHYEFEIRMIEGKSGDYYLLVKLNTIVDRRFSYREEFIPTSIKPVNAALLVELAKDYMIPDAQILDPFCGVGTMLIERQKVVKGNTSYGIDHSPEAIEKAIYNTNLADQIVHYINKDCFTFTHDYPFDEIFTEMPYATGQKTEAEIREVYEKFFPFAKRVLGPEGTIIMYTRIG
;
A
#
# COMPACT_ATOMS: atom_id res chain seq x y z
N LYS A 1 -8.89 -23.53 -30.69
CA LYS A 1 -9.16 -23.05 -32.07
C LYS A 1 -9.16 -21.51 -32.17
N PHE A 2 -9.80 -20.77 -31.26
CA PHE A 2 -9.92 -19.30 -31.30
C PHE A 2 -8.56 -18.57 -31.24
N ALA A 3 -7.72 -18.86 -30.25
CA ALA A 3 -6.40 -18.21 -30.08
C ALA A 3 -5.51 -18.35 -31.35
N LYS A 4 -5.56 -19.52 -32.05
CA LYS A 4 -4.83 -19.69 -33.30
C LYS A 4 -5.34 -18.77 -34.40
N LYS A 5 -6.66 -18.57 -34.51
CA LYS A 5 -7.24 -17.65 -35.52
C LYS A 5 -6.83 -16.19 -35.26
N VAL A 6 -6.82 -15.80 -33.99
CA VAL A 6 -6.36 -14.45 -33.58
C VAL A 6 -4.89 -14.27 -33.91
N ALA A 7 -4.05 -15.24 -33.53
CA ALA A 7 -2.62 -15.20 -33.84
C ALA A 7 -2.35 -15.09 -35.35
N SER A 8 -3.00 -15.95 -36.18
CA SER A 8 -2.84 -15.88 -37.63
C SER A 8 -3.28 -14.55 -38.23
N LYS A 9 -4.35 -13.93 -37.68
CA LYS A 9 -4.80 -12.63 -38.17
C LYS A 9 -3.85 -11.51 -37.77
N LEU A 10 -3.27 -11.59 -36.57
CA LEU A 10 -2.25 -10.65 -36.14
C LEU A 10 -0.95 -10.77 -36.92
N GLU A 11 -0.52 -12.00 -37.24
CA GLU A 11 0.62 -12.26 -38.14
C GLU A 11 0.42 -11.63 -39.53
N GLU A 12 -0.78 -11.78 -40.09
CA GLU A 12 -1.15 -11.18 -41.38
C GLU A 12 -1.08 -9.62 -41.31
N LEU A 13 -1.63 -9.04 -40.25
CA LEU A 13 -1.69 -7.55 -40.09
C LEU A 13 -0.36 -6.92 -39.75
N THR A 14 0.50 -7.61 -39.02
CA THR A 14 1.77 -7.06 -38.51
C THR A 14 2.99 -7.46 -39.34
N ALA A 15 2.84 -8.44 -40.24
CA ALA A 15 3.92 -9.08 -40.93
C ALA A 15 4.99 -9.75 -40.04
N HIS A 16 4.65 -10.03 -38.78
CA HIS A 16 5.52 -10.67 -37.79
C HIS A 16 4.98 -12.05 -37.44
N LYS A 17 5.87 -13.03 -37.34
CA LYS A 17 5.50 -14.36 -36.83
C LYS A 17 5.28 -14.32 -35.32
N LEU A 18 4.14 -14.86 -34.87
CA LEU A 18 3.79 -15.00 -33.47
C LEU A 18 4.03 -16.43 -33.00
N ARG A 19 4.80 -16.60 -31.97
CA ARG A 19 5.05 -17.88 -31.33
C ARG A 19 4.28 -17.95 -30.00
N ASN A 20 3.31 -18.84 -29.93
CA ASN A 20 2.55 -19.06 -28.69
C ASN A 20 3.44 -19.79 -27.67
N SER A 21 3.55 -19.20 -26.46
CA SER A 21 4.25 -19.78 -25.32
C SER A 21 3.44 -19.52 -24.06
N THR A 22 3.43 -20.48 -23.14
CA THR A 22 2.77 -20.37 -21.84
C THR A 22 3.70 -19.85 -20.74
N SER A 23 5.01 -19.88 -20.98
CA SER A 23 6.03 -19.55 -19.97
C SER A 23 7.04 -18.49 -20.41
N HIS A 24 7.32 -18.41 -21.71
CA HIS A 24 8.31 -17.48 -22.26
C HIS A 24 7.64 -16.68 -23.38
N TYR A 25 7.04 -15.55 -23.03
CA TYR A 25 6.36 -14.66 -23.97
C TYR A 25 6.72 -13.19 -23.70
N GLU A 26 6.77 -12.41 -24.76
CA GLU A 26 7.06 -10.96 -24.71
C GLU A 26 5.82 -10.16 -24.34
N PHE A 27 4.65 -10.64 -24.78
CA PHE A 27 3.38 -10.02 -24.45
C PHE A 27 2.27 -11.06 -24.31
N GLU A 28 1.25 -10.71 -23.54
CA GLU A 28 0.04 -11.50 -23.34
C GLU A 28 -1.18 -10.71 -23.81
N ILE A 29 -2.02 -11.33 -24.63
CA ILE A 29 -3.31 -10.77 -25.01
C ILE A 29 -4.40 -11.48 -24.20
N ARG A 30 -5.15 -10.72 -23.43
CA ARG A 30 -6.33 -11.19 -22.68
C ARG A 30 -7.59 -10.61 -23.31
N MET A 31 -8.58 -11.45 -23.52
CA MET A 31 -9.92 -11.04 -23.87
C MET A 31 -10.84 -11.33 -22.70
N ILE A 32 -11.53 -10.31 -22.22
CA ILE A 32 -12.43 -10.38 -21.06
C ILE A 32 -13.82 -9.98 -21.55
N GLU A 33 -14.81 -10.84 -21.30
CA GLU A 33 -16.22 -10.54 -21.53
C GLU A 33 -16.76 -9.74 -20.34
N GLY A 34 -17.32 -8.57 -20.61
CA GLY A 34 -17.99 -7.72 -19.64
C GLY A 34 -19.42 -8.17 -19.36
N LYS A 35 -20.00 -7.67 -18.28
CA LYS A 35 -21.38 -8.01 -17.86
C LYS A 35 -22.46 -7.61 -18.87
N SER A 36 -22.19 -6.63 -19.72
CA SER A 36 -23.08 -6.13 -20.78
C SER A 36 -22.91 -6.87 -22.12
N GLY A 37 -22.07 -7.89 -22.18
CA GLY A 37 -21.75 -8.59 -23.42
C GLY A 37 -20.66 -7.92 -24.27
N ASP A 38 -20.08 -6.83 -23.77
CA ASP A 38 -18.92 -6.19 -24.39
C ASP A 38 -17.65 -6.99 -24.16
N TYR A 39 -16.68 -6.85 -25.08
CA TYR A 39 -15.39 -7.51 -24.97
C TYR A 39 -14.27 -6.49 -24.81
N TYR A 40 -13.43 -6.70 -23.81
CA TYR A 40 -12.24 -5.90 -23.55
C TYR A 40 -11.01 -6.68 -24.00
N LEU A 41 -10.18 -6.05 -24.82
CA LEU A 41 -8.89 -6.59 -25.22
C LEU A 41 -7.79 -5.90 -24.41
N LEU A 42 -7.07 -6.67 -23.62
CA LEU A 42 -5.96 -6.19 -22.79
C LEU A 42 -4.65 -6.75 -23.33
N VAL A 43 -3.64 -5.89 -23.44
CA VAL A 43 -2.27 -6.29 -23.79
C VAL A 43 -1.37 -6.05 -22.60
N LYS A 44 -0.73 -7.11 -22.11
CA LYS A 44 0.31 -7.03 -21.08
C LYS A 44 1.67 -7.26 -21.72
N LEU A 45 2.58 -6.34 -21.55
CA LEU A 45 3.96 -6.43 -22.01
C LEU A 45 4.83 -7.07 -20.91
N ASN A 46 5.37 -8.26 -21.18
CA ASN A 46 6.24 -8.96 -20.21
C ASN A 46 7.69 -8.46 -20.25
N THR A 47 8.05 -7.69 -21.28
CA THR A 47 9.35 -7.03 -21.40
C THR A 47 9.51 -5.85 -20.47
N ILE A 48 8.39 -5.31 -19.95
CA ILE A 48 8.40 -4.21 -18.98
C ILE A 48 8.34 -4.82 -17.58
N VAL A 49 9.47 -4.75 -16.88
CA VAL A 49 9.55 -5.15 -15.47
C VAL A 49 9.04 -4.00 -14.61
N ASP A 50 7.92 -4.22 -13.95
CA ASP A 50 7.39 -3.26 -12.98
C ASP A 50 8.18 -3.34 -11.67
N ARG A 51 9.01 -2.35 -11.40
CA ARG A 51 9.82 -2.24 -10.18
C ARG A 51 9.26 -1.26 -9.16
N ARG A 52 8.07 -0.70 -9.37
CA ARG A 52 7.50 0.33 -8.48
C ARG A 52 7.49 -0.08 -7.01
N PHE A 53 7.28 -1.37 -6.76
CA PHE A 53 7.14 -1.93 -5.42
C PHE A 53 8.23 -2.96 -5.08
N SER A 54 9.40 -2.88 -5.72
CA SER A 54 10.51 -3.82 -5.49
C SER A 54 11.07 -3.79 -4.06
N TYR A 55 10.84 -2.70 -3.34
CA TYR A 55 11.21 -2.58 -1.93
C TYR A 55 10.39 -3.52 -1.02
N ARG A 56 9.21 -3.97 -1.49
CA ARG A 56 8.24 -4.71 -0.68
C ARG A 56 8.52 -6.20 -0.77
N GLU A 57 9.60 -6.65 -0.13
CA GLU A 57 10.00 -8.06 -0.07
C GLU A 57 9.37 -8.77 1.13
N GLU A 58 9.35 -8.10 2.29
CA GLU A 58 8.81 -8.65 3.53
C GLU A 58 7.36 -8.24 3.78
N PHE A 59 6.54 -9.19 4.30
CA PHE A 59 5.14 -8.96 4.62
C PHE A 59 4.63 -9.85 5.76
N ILE A 60 3.50 -9.46 6.35
CA ILE A 60 2.69 -10.29 7.23
C ILE A 60 1.28 -10.45 6.60
N PRO A 61 0.48 -11.46 7.01
CA PRO A 61 -0.81 -11.75 6.36
C PRO A 61 -1.79 -10.57 6.29
N THR A 62 -1.73 -9.67 7.26
CA THR A 62 -2.61 -8.49 7.37
C THR A 62 -2.08 -7.27 6.61
N SER A 63 -0.88 -7.33 6.02
CA SER A 63 -0.27 -6.19 5.36
C SER A 63 -1.06 -5.70 4.15
N ILE A 64 -1.23 -4.39 4.06
CA ILE A 64 -1.77 -3.76 2.84
C ILE A 64 -0.87 -4.06 1.63
N LYS A 65 -1.48 -4.29 0.48
CA LYS A 65 -0.72 -4.43 -0.78
C LYS A 65 -0.16 -3.07 -1.19
N PRO A 66 1.11 -3.00 -1.66
CA PRO A 66 1.73 -1.73 -2.05
C PRO A 66 0.93 -0.94 -3.09
N VAL A 67 0.31 -1.62 -4.05
CA VAL A 67 -0.53 -0.97 -5.05
C VAL A 67 -1.76 -0.28 -4.43
N ASN A 68 -2.34 -0.85 -3.38
CA ASN A 68 -3.46 -0.25 -2.67
C ASN A 68 -2.98 0.95 -1.84
N ALA A 69 -1.84 0.83 -1.14
CA ALA A 69 -1.25 1.95 -0.42
C ALA A 69 -0.92 3.12 -1.36
N ALA A 70 -0.30 2.86 -2.51
CA ALA A 70 -0.02 3.87 -3.53
C ALA A 70 -1.30 4.56 -4.04
N LEU A 71 -2.38 3.80 -4.28
CA LEU A 71 -3.67 4.37 -4.67
C LEU A 71 -4.26 5.27 -3.58
N LEU A 72 -4.22 4.83 -2.32
CA LEU A 72 -4.71 5.63 -1.18
C LEU A 72 -3.92 6.91 -1.01
N VAL A 73 -2.60 6.86 -1.18
CA VAL A 73 -1.73 8.03 -1.18
C VAL A 73 -2.12 9.01 -2.28
N GLU A 74 -2.30 8.55 -3.52
CA GLU A 74 -2.73 9.42 -4.63
C GLU A 74 -4.11 10.05 -4.39
N LEU A 75 -5.05 9.32 -3.80
CA LEU A 75 -6.37 9.86 -3.45
C LEU A 75 -6.32 10.91 -2.33
N ALA A 76 -5.37 10.78 -1.42
CA ALA A 76 -5.23 11.63 -0.24
C ALA A 76 -4.21 12.76 -0.39
N LYS A 77 -3.44 12.81 -1.46
CA LYS A 77 -2.28 13.71 -1.61
C LYS A 77 -2.57 15.18 -1.39
N ASP A 78 -3.75 15.64 -1.79
CA ASP A 78 -4.16 17.06 -1.64
C ASP A 78 -4.45 17.45 -0.17
N TYR A 79 -4.56 16.45 0.72
CA TYR A 79 -4.77 16.62 2.17
C TYR A 79 -3.48 16.38 2.98
N MET A 80 -2.41 15.90 2.34
CA MET A 80 -1.14 15.64 2.99
C MET A 80 -0.35 16.93 3.20
N ILE A 81 0.30 17.03 4.34
CA ILE A 81 1.10 18.20 4.70
C ILE A 81 2.55 17.98 4.22
N PRO A 82 3.08 18.82 3.32
CA PRO A 82 4.50 18.78 2.96
C PRO A 82 5.38 19.09 4.18
N ASP A 83 6.54 18.45 4.25
CA ASP A 83 7.52 18.60 5.33
C ASP A 83 6.97 18.32 6.75
N ALA A 84 5.85 17.57 6.84
CA ALA A 84 5.22 17.19 8.08
C ALA A 84 6.08 16.24 8.93
N GLN A 85 5.88 16.29 10.24
CA GLN A 85 6.15 15.17 11.14
C GLN A 85 4.98 14.19 11.09
N ILE A 86 5.23 13.00 10.55
CA ILE A 86 4.20 12.01 10.24
C ILE A 86 4.25 10.87 11.24
N LEU A 87 3.07 10.41 11.67
CA LEU A 87 2.91 9.24 12.51
C LEU A 87 1.99 8.22 11.86
N ASP A 88 2.44 6.96 11.78
CA ASP A 88 1.57 5.81 11.56
C ASP A 88 1.55 4.95 12.84
N PRO A 89 0.48 5.01 13.65
CA PRO A 89 0.39 4.28 14.91
C PRO A 89 0.12 2.78 14.76
N PHE A 90 -0.13 2.31 13.54
CA PHE A 90 -0.40 0.91 13.20
C PHE A 90 0.38 0.49 11.94
N CYS A 91 1.67 0.84 11.90
CA CYS A 91 2.46 0.85 10.67
C CYS A 91 2.66 -0.51 10.00
N GLY A 92 2.44 -1.62 10.73
CA GLY A 92 2.71 -2.95 10.21
C GLY A 92 4.13 -3.05 9.64
N VAL A 93 4.24 -3.40 8.38
CA VAL A 93 5.53 -3.53 7.68
C VAL A 93 5.95 -2.26 6.92
N GLY A 94 5.41 -1.10 7.29
CA GLY A 94 5.85 0.23 6.84
C GLY A 94 5.31 0.69 5.48
N THR A 95 4.47 -0.09 4.81
CA THR A 95 4.05 0.17 3.43
C THR A 95 3.38 1.53 3.23
N MET A 96 2.49 1.95 4.15
CA MET A 96 1.79 3.23 4.06
C MET A 96 2.75 4.41 4.13
N LEU A 97 3.69 4.41 5.08
CA LEU A 97 4.70 5.47 5.23
C LEU A 97 5.64 5.52 4.02
N ILE A 98 6.09 4.36 3.51
CA ILE A 98 6.97 4.29 2.34
C ILE A 98 6.28 4.89 1.11
N GLU A 99 5.03 4.52 0.83
CA GLU A 99 4.30 5.07 -0.33
C GLU A 99 3.98 6.57 -0.14
N ARG A 100 3.64 6.99 1.07
CA ARG A 100 3.39 8.40 1.39
C ARG A 100 4.61 9.26 1.10
N GLN A 101 5.80 8.82 1.51
CA GLN A 101 7.06 9.54 1.30
C GLN A 101 7.48 9.66 -0.17
N LYS A 102 7.01 8.76 -1.04
CA LYS A 102 7.28 8.84 -2.49
C LYS A 102 6.51 9.95 -3.19
N VAL A 103 5.36 10.35 -2.66
CA VAL A 103 4.44 11.31 -3.32
C VAL A 103 4.54 12.69 -2.69
N VAL A 104 4.44 12.77 -1.37
CA VAL A 104 4.60 14.02 -0.62
C VAL A 104 5.64 13.78 0.47
N LYS A 105 6.81 14.41 0.36
CA LYS A 105 7.87 14.23 1.35
C LYS A 105 7.50 14.88 2.68
N GLY A 106 7.68 14.11 3.77
CA GLY A 106 7.64 14.63 5.13
C GLY A 106 9.04 14.95 5.64
N ASN A 107 9.11 15.70 6.71
CA ASN A 107 10.38 16.00 7.40
C ASN A 107 10.88 14.77 8.16
N THR A 108 9.99 14.18 8.98
CA THR A 108 10.27 12.96 9.74
C THR A 108 9.05 12.03 9.70
N SER A 109 9.30 10.73 9.72
CA SER A 109 8.26 9.71 9.75
C SER A 109 8.49 8.73 10.88
N TYR A 110 7.44 8.47 11.65
CA TYR A 110 7.42 7.52 12.76
C TYR A 110 6.38 6.44 12.50
N GLY A 111 6.79 5.19 12.67
CA GLY A 111 5.90 4.04 12.59
C GLY A 111 5.88 3.28 13.91
N ILE A 112 4.69 2.99 14.44
CA ILE A 112 4.53 2.21 15.66
C ILE A 112 3.77 0.93 15.32
N ASP A 113 4.25 -0.19 15.83
CA ASP A 113 3.51 -1.45 15.84
C ASP A 113 3.86 -2.26 17.10
N HIS A 114 2.89 -2.97 17.63
CA HIS A 114 3.08 -3.82 18.81
C HIS A 114 3.79 -5.14 18.46
N SER A 115 3.83 -5.53 17.19
CA SER A 115 4.49 -6.74 16.70
C SER A 115 5.97 -6.50 16.40
N PRO A 116 6.89 -7.15 17.12
CA PRO A 116 8.33 -7.06 16.81
C PRO A 116 8.65 -7.52 15.39
N GLU A 117 7.97 -8.58 14.92
CA GLU A 117 8.12 -9.11 13.57
C GLU A 117 7.73 -8.08 12.50
N ALA A 118 6.63 -7.35 12.72
CA ALA A 118 6.19 -6.31 11.79
C ALA A 118 7.23 -5.18 11.70
N ILE A 119 7.77 -4.75 12.84
CA ILE A 119 8.81 -3.70 12.91
C ILE A 119 10.10 -4.13 12.21
N GLU A 120 10.57 -5.36 12.43
CA GLU A 120 11.76 -5.88 11.75
C GLU A 120 11.59 -5.84 10.23
N LYS A 121 10.45 -6.30 9.74
CA LYS A 121 10.08 -6.28 8.31
C LYS A 121 9.91 -4.86 7.78
N ALA A 122 9.37 -3.94 8.58
CA ALA A 122 9.23 -2.53 8.22
C ALA A 122 10.60 -1.88 8.00
N ILE A 123 11.55 -2.11 8.90
CA ILE A 123 12.93 -1.63 8.77
C ILE A 123 13.57 -2.17 7.49
N TYR A 124 13.43 -3.47 7.23
CA TYR A 124 13.98 -4.11 6.04
C TYR A 124 13.42 -3.49 4.74
N ASN A 125 12.10 -3.40 4.63
CA ASN A 125 11.45 -2.81 3.46
C ASN A 125 11.82 -1.34 3.25
N THR A 126 11.92 -0.57 4.34
CA THR A 126 12.28 0.86 4.30
C THR A 126 13.70 1.08 3.82
N ASN A 127 14.63 0.22 4.25
CA ASN A 127 16.00 0.23 3.76
C ASN A 127 16.06 -0.07 2.25
N LEU A 128 15.28 -1.04 1.77
CA LEU A 128 15.17 -1.32 0.33
C LEU A 128 14.52 -0.18 -0.47
N ALA A 129 13.67 0.62 0.17
CA ALA A 129 13.05 1.81 -0.42
C ALA A 129 13.98 3.04 -0.43
N ASP A 130 15.17 2.95 0.15
CA ASP A 130 16.13 4.05 0.36
C ASP A 130 15.47 5.24 1.08
N GLN A 131 14.76 4.93 2.17
CA GLN A 131 14.05 5.92 2.99
C GLN A 131 14.46 5.82 4.45
N ILE A 132 14.11 6.85 5.23
CA ILE A 132 14.32 6.91 6.67
C ILE A 132 12.98 7.02 7.37
N VAL A 133 12.69 6.03 8.23
CA VAL A 133 11.51 6.01 9.11
C VAL A 133 11.97 5.55 10.50
N HIS A 134 11.50 6.22 11.54
CA HIS A 134 11.77 5.83 12.91
C HIS A 134 10.70 4.83 13.38
N TYR A 135 11.09 3.56 13.49
CA TYR A 135 10.19 2.51 13.93
C TYR A 135 10.30 2.23 15.42
N ILE A 136 9.14 2.04 16.07
CA ILE A 136 9.02 1.84 17.51
C ILE A 136 8.14 0.63 17.78
N ASN A 137 8.70 -0.40 18.41
CA ASN A 137 7.92 -1.56 18.82
C ASN A 137 7.26 -1.27 20.18
N LYS A 138 5.99 -0.85 20.14
CA LYS A 138 5.22 -0.48 21.33
C LYS A 138 3.72 -0.52 21.07
N ASP A 139 2.92 -0.58 22.13
CA ASP A 139 1.50 -0.20 22.05
C ASP A 139 1.40 1.32 21.83
N CYS A 140 0.82 1.72 20.70
CA CYS A 140 0.69 3.13 20.33
C CYS A 140 -0.06 3.95 21.39
N PHE A 141 -1.04 3.38 22.09
CA PHE A 141 -1.80 4.08 23.12
C PHE A 141 -0.98 4.49 24.33
N THR A 142 0.18 3.83 24.55
CA THR A 142 1.15 4.19 25.61
C THR A 142 2.30 5.08 25.11
N PHE A 143 2.32 5.38 23.81
CA PHE A 143 3.36 6.18 23.19
C PHE A 143 3.19 7.66 23.55
N THR A 144 4.31 8.31 23.82
CA THR A 144 4.43 9.75 24.02
C THR A 144 5.62 10.28 23.23
N HIS A 145 5.53 11.51 22.78
CA HIS A 145 6.61 12.19 22.07
C HIS A 145 6.71 13.63 22.57
N ASP A 146 7.91 14.20 22.56
CA ASP A 146 8.17 15.55 23.09
C ASP A 146 7.60 16.65 22.21
N TYR A 147 7.44 16.37 20.91
CA TYR A 147 6.89 17.30 19.93
C TYR A 147 5.61 16.75 19.33
N PRO A 148 4.62 17.60 19.01
CA PRO A 148 3.41 17.17 18.34
C PRO A 148 3.70 16.76 16.89
N PHE A 149 2.91 15.82 16.39
CA PHE A 149 2.89 15.44 14.98
C PHE A 149 1.97 16.39 14.19
N ASP A 150 2.29 16.58 12.91
CA ASP A 150 1.47 17.36 11.98
C ASP A 150 0.44 16.48 11.29
N GLU A 151 0.76 15.19 11.11
CA GLU A 151 -0.07 14.29 10.35
C GLU A 151 -0.07 12.87 10.95
N ILE A 152 -1.24 12.27 11.09
CA ILE A 152 -1.41 10.82 11.23
C ILE A 152 -1.83 10.28 9.88
N PHE A 153 -1.05 9.33 9.32
CA PHE A 153 -1.33 8.66 8.05
C PHE A 153 -1.29 7.16 8.25
N THR A 154 -2.44 6.49 8.26
CA THR A 154 -2.52 5.10 8.73
C THR A 154 -3.59 4.25 8.06
N GLU A 155 -3.36 2.93 7.96
CA GLU A 155 -4.40 1.92 7.78
C GLU A 155 -4.86 1.44 9.15
N MET A 156 -6.12 1.69 9.47
CA MET A 156 -6.69 1.25 10.75
C MET A 156 -6.79 -0.27 10.83
N PRO A 157 -6.56 -0.86 12.02
CA PRO A 157 -6.82 -2.28 12.25
C PRO A 157 -8.27 -2.65 11.91
N TYR A 158 -8.45 -3.85 11.39
CA TYR A 158 -9.76 -4.39 11.02
C TYR A 158 -9.95 -5.81 11.57
N ALA A 159 -11.20 -6.24 11.65
CA ALA A 159 -11.53 -7.56 12.12
C ALA A 159 -10.98 -8.64 11.17
N THR A 160 -10.35 -9.64 11.74
CA THR A 160 -9.79 -10.80 11.04
C THR A 160 -10.21 -12.06 11.82
N GLY A 161 -9.89 -13.24 11.31
CA GLY A 161 -10.11 -14.48 12.06
C GLY A 161 -9.40 -14.53 13.43
N GLN A 162 -8.46 -13.62 13.69
CA GLN A 162 -7.70 -13.53 14.95
C GLN A 162 -8.19 -12.40 15.87
N LYS A 163 -8.85 -11.36 15.34
CA LYS A 163 -9.39 -10.22 16.11
C LYS A 163 -10.89 -10.10 15.86
N THR A 164 -11.63 -9.99 16.92
CA THR A 164 -13.08 -9.82 16.90
C THR A 164 -13.47 -8.37 16.58
N GLU A 165 -14.71 -8.15 16.17
CA GLU A 165 -15.27 -6.81 15.97
C GLU A 165 -15.26 -5.97 17.27
N ALA A 166 -15.46 -6.61 18.43
CA ALA A 166 -15.44 -5.93 19.72
C ALA A 166 -14.04 -5.38 20.05
N GLU A 167 -12.98 -6.18 19.82
CA GLU A 167 -11.59 -5.74 20.02
C GLU A 167 -11.23 -4.60 19.07
N ILE A 168 -11.72 -4.66 17.82
CA ILE A 168 -11.48 -3.58 16.84
C ILE A 168 -12.23 -2.31 17.27
N ARG A 169 -13.45 -2.41 17.74
CA ARG A 169 -14.22 -1.25 18.26
C ARG A 169 -13.45 -0.55 19.39
N GLU A 170 -12.89 -1.31 20.32
CA GLU A 170 -12.08 -0.76 21.41
C GLU A 170 -10.86 0.03 20.88
N VAL A 171 -10.20 -0.48 19.84
CA VAL A 171 -9.10 0.24 19.18
C VAL A 171 -9.57 1.60 18.63
N TYR A 172 -10.72 1.65 17.95
CA TYR A 172 -11.27 2.89 17.41
C TYR A 172 -11.69 3.86 18.50
N GLU A 173 -12.27 3.38 19.60
CA GLU A 173 -12.65 4.22 20.76
C GLU A 173 -11.41 4.87 21.42
N LYS A 174 -10.28 4.16 21.48
CA LYS A 174 -9.01 4.68 22.02
C LYS A 174 -8.26 5.58 21.03
N PHE A 175 -8.49 5.41 19.72
CA PHE A 175 -7.70 6.09 18.69
C PHE A 175 -7.86 7.61 18.71
N PHE A 176 -9.07 8.15 18.77
CA PHE A 176 -9.28 9.59 18.74
C PHE A 176 -8.73 10.33 19.96
N PRO A 177 -8.91 9.84 21.21
CA PRO A 177 -8.21 10.40 22.36
C PRO A 177 -6.68 10.36 22.23
N PHE A 178 -6.15 9.28 21.68
CA PHE A 178 -4.72 9.15 21.39
C PHE A 178 -4.28 10.20 20.34
N ALA A 179 -4.97 10.27 19.20
CA ALA A 179 -4.67 11.21 18.13
C ALA A 179 -4.67 12.67 18.64
N LYS A 180 -5.68 13.04 19.46
CA LYS A 180 -5.74 14.37 20.09
C LYS A 180 -4.54 14.66 20.98
N ARG A 181 -3.96 13.64 21.61
CA ARG A 181 -2.80 13.81 22.50
C ARG A 181 -1.50 14.02 21.74
N VAL A 182 -1.35 13.40 20.57
CA VAL A 182 -0.09 13.39 19.82
C VAL A 182 -0.05 14.39 18.68
N LEU A 183 -1.20 14.82 18.16
CA LEU A 183 -1.27 15.83 17.10
C LEU A 183 -1.18 17.25 17.63
N GLY A 184 -0.57 18.12 16.81
CA GLY A 184 -0.64 19.57 16.99
C GLY A 184 -2.04 20.13 16.74
N PRO A 185 -2.28 21.42 17.07
CA PRO A 185 -3.60 22.06 16.91
C PRO A 185 -4.16 22.01 15.49
N GLU A 186 -3.31 22.09 14.47
CA GLU A 186 -3.65 22.04 13.05
C GLU A 186 -3.39 20.66 12.44
N GLY A 187 -3.13 19.65 13.27
CA GLY A 187 -2.78 18.31 12.84
C GLY A 187 -3.90 17.62 12.09
N THR A 188 -3.55 16.89 11.05
CA THR A 188 -4.47 16.18 10.16
C THR A 188 -4.44 14.68 10.40
N ILE A 189 -5.60 14.03 10.29
CA ILE A 189 -5.74 12.56 10.30
C ILE A 189 -6.18 12.10 8.93
N ILE A 190 -5.36 11.29 8.28
CA ILE A 190 -5.70 10.58 7.05
C ILE A 190 -5.66 9.09 7.39
N MET A 191 -6.83 8.46 7.38
CA MET A 191 -6.94 7.06 7.75
C MET A 191 -7.73 6.25 6.72
N TYR A 192 -7.26 5.06 6.43
CA TYR A 192 -8.00 4.07 5.68
C TYR A 192 -8.63 3.05 6.61
N THR A 193 -9.91 2.78 6.40
CA THR A 193 -10.66 1.79 7.18
C THR A 193 -11.30 0.76 6.26
N ARG A 194 -11.45 -0.47 6.74
CA ARG A 194 -12.14 -1.57 6.05
C ARG A 194 -13.49 -1.91 6.69
N ILE A 195 -14.04 -0.97 7.45
CA ILE A 195 -15.36 -1.11 8.05
C ILE A 195 -16.36 -0.59 7.03
N GLY A 196 -17.28 -1.46 6.63
CA GLY A 196 -18.42 -1.11 5.79
C GLY A 196 -19.59 -0.67 6.66
#